data_73565afe57b27c33fed216b1a060cffd
#
_entry.id   73565afe57b27c33fed216b1a060cffd
#
_cell.length_a   1.000
_cell.length_b   1.000
_cell.length_c   1.000
_cell.angle_alpha   90.00
_cell.angle_beta   90.00
_cell.angle_gamma   90.00
#
_symmetry.space_group_name_H-M   'P 1'
#
loop_
_entity.id
_entity.type
_entity.pdbx_description
1 polymer ?
#
loop_
_entity_poly.entity_id
_entity_poly.type
_entity_poly.pdbx_seq_one_letter_code
_entity_poly.pdbx_strand_id
1 'polypeptide(L)'
;VRFYLLHSLSHLLITSISLHCGYPSASIHERLYCAPHDGEPAMAAILLATGSAGAEGTLGGLVEEGRRIGRHLRRALEMGSLCANDPVCGGHTPEGDYAERFLEGAACHGCLFVAEPSCERFNRFLDRALVVPTLGQDPRLAFFDAP
;
A
#
# COMPACT_ATOMS: atom_id res chain seq x y z
N VAL A 1 -6.28 -5.84 11.40
CA VAL A 1 -4.93 -6.15 10.89
C VAL A 1 -4.96 -6.45 9.39
N ARG A 2 -5.71 -7.45 8.87
CA ARG A 2 -5.72 -7.84 7.44
C ARG A 2 -6.00 -6.65 6.49
N PHE A 3 -6.97 -5.80 6.81
CA PHE A 3 -7.28 -4.62 5.99
C PHE A 3 -6.08 -3.67 5.90
N TYR A 4 -5.47 -3.31 7.02
CA TYR A 4 -4.27 -2.47 7.05
C TYR A 4 -3.12 -3.05 6.23
N LEU A 5 -2.86 -4.36 6.37
CA LEU A 5 -1.83 -5.04 5.59
C LEU A 5 -2.08 -4.94 4.08
N LEU A 6 -3.28 -5.32 3.62
CA LEU A 6 -3.63 -5.28 2.19
C LEU A 6 -3.62 -3.87 1.65
N HIS A 7 -4.14 -2.91 2.41
CA HIS A 7 -4.19 -1.51 2.02
C HIS A 7 -2.79 -0.91 1.90
N SER A 8 -1.93 -1.12 2.89
CA SER A 8 -0.54 -0.64 2.86
C SER A 8 0.26 -1.28 1.73
N LEU A 9 0.08 -2.58 1.50
CA LEU A 9 0.70 -3.29 0.38
C LEU A 9 0.20 -2.75 -0.97
N SER A 10 -1.10 -2.46 -1.09
CA SER A 10 -1.68 -1.85 -2.30
C SER A 10 -1.01 -0.53 -2.65
N HIS A 11 -0.83 0.36 -1.67
CA HIS A 11 -0.17 1.65 -1.86
C HIS A 11 1.29 1.52 -2.28
N LEU A 12 2.03 0.58 -1.67
CA LEU A 12 3.41 0.28 -2.09
C LEU A 12 3.46 -0.26 -3.51
N LEU A 13 2.51 -1.11 -3.91
CA LEU A 13 2.41 -1.63 -5.27
C LEU A 13 2.05 -0.53 -6.28
N ILE A 14 1.07 0.33 -5.99
CA ILE A 14 0.73 1.50 -6.82
C ILE A 14 1.98 2.34 -7.07
N THR A 15 2.72 2.66 -6.02
CA THR A 15 3.94 3.46 -6.12
C THR A 15 5.02 2.75 -6.94
N SER A 16 5.25 1.45 -6.70
CA SER A 16 6.23 0.66 -7.45
C SER A 16 5.90 0.59 -8.95
N ILE A 17 4.63 0.37 -9.29
CA ILE A 17 4.14 0.30 -10.67
C ILE A 17 4.25 1.68 -11.33
N SER A 18 3.76 2.74 -10.67
CA SER A 18 3.81 4.11 -11.17
C SER A 18 5.23 4.54 -11.53
N LEU A 19 6.18 4.31 -10.64
CA LEU A 19 7.60 4.64 -10.86
C LEU A 19 8.24 3.84 -11.99
N HIS A 20 7.77 2.61 -12.23
CA HIS A 20 8.33 1.75 -13.27
C HIS A 20 7.76 2.04 -14.65
N CYS A 21 6.44 2.26 -14.72
CA CYS A 21 5.71 2.38 -15.98
C CYS A 21 5.51 3.83 -16.42
N GLY A 22 5.82 4.80 -15.55
CA GLY A 22 5.57 6.22 -15.83
C GLY A 22 4.09 6.60 -15.75
N TYR A 23 3.22 5.74 -15.21
CA TYR A 23 1.84 6.12 -14.93
C TYR A 23 1.79 7.14 -13.79
N PRO A 24 1.00 8.21 -13.91
CA PRO A 24 0.66 9.01 -12.73
C PRO A 24 -0.01 8.12 -11.68
N SER A 25 0.42 8.20 -10.41
CA SER A 25 -0.21 7.40 -9.34
C SER A 25 -1.72 7.64 -9.26
N ALA A 26 -2.17 8.85 -9.57
CA ALA A 26 -3.59 9.21 -9.62
C ALA A 26 -4.41 8.47 -10.70
N SER A 27 -3.77 7.82 -11.66
CA SER A 27 -4.46 7.03 -12.71
C SER A 27 -4.67 5.56 -12.33
N ILE A 28 -4.03 5.09 -11.26
CA ILE A 28 -4.18 3.73 -10.76
C ILE A 28 -5.07 3.77 -9.52
N HIS A 29 -6.16 3.01 -9.56
CA HIS A 29 -7.12 2.91 -8.45
C HIS A 29 -7.05 1.53 -7.82
N GLU A 30 -7.16 1.49 -6.51
CA GLU A 30 -7.24 0.23 -5.78
C GLU A 30 -8.69 -0.18 -5.52
N ARG A 31 -8.87 -1.49 -5.35
CA ARG A 31 -10.04 -2.10 -4.73
C ARG A 31 -9.58 -3.23 -3.82
N LEU A 32 -9.99 -3.18 -2.56
CA LEU A 32 -9.59 -4.16 -1.54
C LEU A 32 -10.73 -5.13 -1.25
N TYR A 33 -10.42 -6.41 -1.24
CA TYR A 33 -11.34 -7.49 -0.91
C TYR A 33 -10.83 -8.19 0.35
N CYS A 34 -11.37 -7.82 1.50
CA CYS A 34 -10.93 -8.35 2.80
C CYS A 34 -12.09 -8.59 3.79
N ALA A 35 -13.32 -8.42 3.35
CA ALA A 35 -14.48 -8.69 4.19
C ALA A 35 -14.63 -10.20 4.47
N PRO A 36 -15.03 -10.60 5.68
CA PRO A 36 -15.51 -11.95 5.89
C PRO A 36 -16.78 -12.17 5.05
N HIS A 37 -16.89 -13.31 4.40
CA HIS A 37 -18.08 -13.70 3.68
C HIS A 37 -18.75 -14.83 4.45
N ASP A 38 -20.06 -14.74 4.69
CA ASP A 38 -20.81 -15.73 5.46
C ASP A 38 -20.64 -17.15 4.87
N GLY A 39 -19.98 -18.03 5.62
CA GLY A 39 -19.74 -19.41 5.22
C GLY A 39 -18.58 -19.65 4.24
N GLU A 40 -17.91 -18.62 3.77
CA GLU A 40 -16.77 -18.70 2.84
C GLU A 40 -15.45 -18.31 3.53
N PRO A 41 -14.29 -18.74 3.03
CA PRO A 41 -13.01 -18.23 3.49
C PRO A 41 -12.94 -16.70 3.36
N ALA A 42 -12.45 -16.04 4.38
CA ALA A 42 -12.30 -14.59 4.35
C ALA A 42 -11.41 -14.15 3.17
N MET A 43 -11.90 -13.24 2.36
CA MET A 43 -11.15 -12.72 1.20
C MET A 43 -9.87 -12.00 1.61
N ALA A 44 -8.84 -12.14 0.80
CA ALA A 44 -7.58 -11.42 0.91
C ALA A 44 -7.06 -11.11 -0.51
N ALA A 45 -7.55 -10.03 -1.13
CA ALA A 45 -7.16 -9.69 -2.49
C ALA A 45 -7.09 -8.17 -2.70
N ILE A 46 -6.21 -7.77 -3.62
CA ILE A 46 -6.03 -6.41 -4.10
C ILE A 46 -6.29 -6.41 -5.60
N LEU A 47 -7.16 -5.53 -6.07
CA LEU A 47 -7.32 -5.22 -7.49
C LEU A 47 -6.76 -3.82 -7.74
N LEU A 48 -5.85 -3.70 -8.70
CA LEU A 48 -5.37 -2.43 -9.22
C LEU A 48 -5.88 -2.24 -10.64
N ALA A 49 -6.50 -1.11 -10.92
CA ALA A 49 -7.08 -0.80 -12.22
C ALA A 49 -6.76 0.64 -12.63
N THR A 50 -6.69 0.90 -13.93
CA THR A 50 -6.58 2.28 -14.45
C THR A 50 -7.97 2.91 -14.58
N GLY A 51 -8.12 4.14 -14.08
CA GLY A 51 -9.40 4.85 -14.05
C GLY A 51 -9.84 5.47 -15.37
N SER A 52 -8.93 5.64 -16.33
CA SER A 52 -9.27 6.24 -17.62
C SER A 52 -8.80 5.40 -18.80
N ALA A 53 -9.73 4.95 -19.62
CA ALA A 53 -9.48 4.16 -20.82
C ALA A 53 -8.82 4.95 -21.97
N GLY A 54 -8.55 6.24 -21.81
CA GLY A 54 -8.17 7.10 -22.93
C GLY A 54 -6.94 7.98 -22.74
N ALA A 55 -6.38 8.02 -21.54
CA ALA A 55 -5.42 9.07 -21.28
C ALA A 55 -4.03 8.82 -21.89
N GLU A 56 -3.54 7.59 -22.04
CA GLU A 56 -2.14 7.40 -22.45
C GLU A 56 -1.87 6.06 -23.15
N GLY A 57 -2.55 5.79 -24.26
CA GLY A 57 -2.02 4.95 -25.35
C GLY A 57 -1.75 3.47 -25.08
N THR A 58 -1.98 2.93 -23.90
CA THR A 58 -1.72 1.52 -23.61
C THR A 58 -2.83 0.86 -22.81
N LEU A 59 -3.91 0.53 -23.48
CA LEU A 59 -4.96 -0.39 -22.99
C LEU A 59 -4.40 -1.79 -22.66
N GLY A 60 -3.38 -1.93 -21.95
CA GLY A 60 -2.80 -3.23 -21.65
C GLY A 60 -1.56 -3.13 -20.78
N GLY A 61 -1.04 -1.91 -20.56
CA GLY A 61 0.19 -1.72 -19.83
C GLY A 61 0.12 -2.27 -18.41
N LEU A 62 -0.94 -1.96 -17.67
CA LEU A 62 -1.11 -2.46 -16.30
C LEU A 62 -1.31 -3.99 -16.26
N VAL A 63 -2.01 -4.57 -17.23
CA VAL A 63 -2.18 -6.03 -17.34
C VAL A 63 -0.84 -6.69 -17.66
N GLU A 64 -0.03 -6.10 -18.53
CA GLU A 64 1.31 -6.63 -18.83
C GLU A 64 2.24 -6.55 -17.60
N GLU A 65 2.15 -5.47 -16.82
CA GLU A 65 2.88 -5.36 -15.55
C GLU A 65 2.37 -6.36 -14.49
N GLY A 66 1.12 -6.77 -14.54
CA GLY A 66 0.58 -7.86 -13.72
C GLY A 66 1.33 -9.18 -13.93
N ARG A 67 1.84 -9.47 -15.13
CA ARG A 67 2.70 -10.64 -15.40
C ARG A 67 4.05 -10.54 -14.70
N ARG A 68 4.45 -9.36 -14.30
CA ARG A 68 5.72 -9.05 -13.61
C ARG A 68 5.52 -8.70 -12.15
N ILE A 69 4.37 -9.06 -11.57
CA ILE A 69 3.97 -8.67 -10.22
C ILE A 69 5.02 -9.00 -9.16
N GLY A 70 5.74 -10.12 -9.30
CA GLY A 70 6.82 -10.49 -8.38
C GLY A 70 7.95 -9.47 -8.31
N ARG A 71 8.27 -8.77 -9.41
CA ARG A 71 9.25 -7.68 -9.42
C ARG A 71 8.71 -6.44 -8.69
N HIS A 72 7.45 -6.09 -8.97
CA HIS A 72 6.80 -4.97 -8.30
C HIS A 72 6.64 -5.21 -6.81
N LEU A 73 6.31 -6.44 -6.41
CA LEU A 73 6.24 -6.82 -5.01
C LEU A 73 7.59 -6.65 -4.31
N ARG A 74 8.67 -7.19 -4.87
CA ARG A 74 10.01 -7.03 -4.29
C ARG A 74 10.37 -5.56 -4.11
N ARG A 75 10.20 -4.75 -5.15
CA ARG A 75 10.47 -3.32 -5.11
C ARG A 75 9.56 -2.60 -4.08
N ALA A 76 8.30 -2.97 -3.98
CA ALA A 76 7.36 -2.44 -3.01
C ALA A 76 7.84 -2.72 -1.58
N LEU A 77 8.31 -3.93 -1.30
CA LEU A 77 8.86 -4.30 0.01
C LEU A 77 10.15 -3.53 0.32
N GLU A 78 11.07 -3.40 -0.65
CA GLU A 78 12.28 -2.57 -0.52
C GLU A 78 11.94 -1.12 -0.18
N MET A 79 10.97 -0.53 -0.88
CA MET A 79 10.51 0.85 -0.63
C MET A 79 9.79 0.99 0.72
N GLY A 80 9.07 -0.04 1.16
CA GLY A 80 8.35 -0.05 2.43
C GLY A 80 9.28 -0.13 3.66
N SER A 81 10.49 -0.63 3.52
CA SER A 81 11.41 -0.84 4.64
C SER A 81 11.95 0.47 5.25
N LEU A 82 12.03 1.54 4.46
CA LEU A 82 12.57 2.84 4.87
C LEU A 82 11.65 3.99 4.46
N CYS A 83 11.70 5.06 5.25
CA CYS A 83 11.03 6.33 4.93
C CYS A 83 11.97 7.49 5.22
N ALA A 84 11.91 8.53 4.40
CA ALA A 84 12.70 9.75 4.63
C ALA A 84 12.40 10.43 5.98
N ASN A 85 11.24 10.12 6.59
CA ASN A 85 10.81 10.64 7.88
C ASN A 85 11.06 9.67 9.04
N ASP A 86 11.84 8.61 8.85
CA ASP A 86 12.24 7.72 9.93
C ASP A 86 13.28 8.42 10.84
N PRO A 87 13.28 8.13 12.17
CA PRO A 87 12.47 7.12 12.87
C PRO A 87 11.05 7.59 13.25
N VAL A 88 10.70 8.85 13.06
CA VAL A 88 9.41 9.41 13.50
C VAL A 88 8.22 8.71 12.79
N CYS A 89 8.32 8.50 11.49
CA CYS A 89 7.27 7.81 10.75
C CYS A 89 7.21 6.32 11.11
N GLY A 90 8.36 5.63 11.14
CA GLY A 90 8.43 4.20 11.43
C GLY A 90 7.98 3.86 12.84
N GLY A 91 8.31 4.72 13.81
CA GLY A 91 7.96 4.53 15.22
C GLY A 91 6.58 5.08 15.61
N HIS A 92 5.81 5.62 14.67
CA HIS A 92 4.50 6.21 15.00
C HIS A 92 3.51 5.16 15.51
N THR A 93 2.99 5.40 16.72
CA THR A 93 1.92 4.62 17.33
C THR A 93 0.89 5.61 17.86
N PRO A 94 -0.39 5.52 17.46
CA PRO A 94 -1.43 6.41 17.98
C PRO A 94 -1.62 6.21 19.49
N GLU A 95 -1.64 7.31 20.25
CA GLU A 95 -1.79 7.27 21.70
C GLU A 95 -3.27 7.25 22.16
N GLY A 96 -4.21 7.46 21.24
CA GLY A 96 -5.65 7.46 21.52
C GLY A 96 -6.47 7.97 20.35
N ASP A 97 -7.79 7.88 20.46
CA ASP A 97 -8.77 8.22 19.41
C ASP A 97 -8.75 9.70 19.01
N TYR A 98 -8.16 10.57 19.82
CA TYR A 98 -8.03 12.00 19.57
C TYR A 98 -6.67 12.38 18.95
N ALA A 99 -5.76 11.43 18.75
CA ALA A 99 -4.52 11.69 18.06
C ALA A 99 -4.82 12.05 16.59
N GLU A 100 -4.13 13.05 16.05
CA GLU A 100 -4.33 13.51 14.65
C GLU A 100 -4.27 12.36 13.64
N ARG A 101 -3.44 11.35 13.90
CA ARG A 101 -3.21 10.17 13.07
C ARG A 101 -3.60 8.87 13.76
N PHE A 102 -4.73 8.87 14.49
CA PHE A 102 -5.13 7.70 15.28
C PHE A 102 -5.51 6.47 14.43
N LEU A 103 -5.76 6.65 13.14
CA LEU A 103 -6.09 5.57 12.20
C LEU A 103 -4.88 5.07 11.41
N GLU A 104 -3.71 5.65 11.59
CA GLU A 104 -2.48 5.27 10.89
C GLU A 104 -1.39 4.83 11.86
N GLY A 105 -0.60 3.84 11.42
CA GLY A 105 0.69 3.50 12.01
C GLY A 105 1.83 4.17 11.26
N ALA A 106 2.83 3.40 10.86
CA ALA A 106 3.98 3.87 10.09
C ALA A 106 3.59 4.25 8.65
N ALA A 107 2.95 5.40 8.46
CA ALA A 107 2.47 5.91 7.17
C ALA A 107 2.61 7.42 7.07
N CYS A 108 3.05 7.95 5.93
CA CYS A 108 3.11 9.38 5.66
C CYS A 108 3.29 9.64 4.15
N HIS A 109 3.32 10.92 3.75
CA HIS A 109 3.59 11.33 2.36
C HIS A 109 4.95 10.86 1.81
N GLY A 110 5.92 10.62 2.67
CA GLY A 110 7.25 10.13 2.28
C GLY A 110 7.30 8.63 1.97
N CYS A 111 6.26 7.86 2.30
CA CYS A 111 6.29 6.40 2.11
C CYS A 111 5.01 5.79 1.52
N LEU A 112 3.85 5.97 2.16
CA LEU A 112 2.64 5.22 1.80
C LEU A 112 1.55 6.06 1.13
N PHE A 113 1.44 7.36 1.40
CA PHE A 113 0.32 8.14 0.87
C PHE A 113 0.41 8.25 -0.65
N VAL A 114 -0.67 7.90 -1.30
CA VAL A 114 -0.90 8.05 -2.74
C VAL A 114 -1.88 9.18 -3.02
N ALA A 115 -2.11 9.52 -4.29
CA ALA A 115 -3.14 10.47 -4.66
C ALA A 115 -4.52 10.00 -4.15
N GLU A 116 -5.29 10.90 -3.55
CA GLU A 116 -6.58 10.55 -2.93
C GLU A 116 -7.55 9.79 -3.86
N PRO A 117 -7.64 10.11 -5.17
CA PRO A 117 -8.49 9.34 -6.08
C PRO A 117 -8.09 7.88 -6.23
N SER A 118 -6.84 7.53 -5.93
CA SER A 118 -6.31 6.17 -6.02
C SER A 118 -6.67 5.29 -4.84
N CYS A 119 -7.03 5.90 -3.71
CA CYS A 119 -7.25 5.23 -2.44
C CYS A 119 -8.75 5.15 -2.08
N GLU A 120 -9.25 3.97 -1.72
CA GLU A 120 -10.64 3.77 -1.27
C GLU A 120 -10.95 4.45 0.08
N ARG A 121 -9.94 4.82 0.87
CA ARG A 121 -10.07 5.28 2.26
C ARG A 121 -9.36 6.60 2.55
N PHE A 122 -9.08 7.41 1.53
CA PHE A 122 -8.46 8.73 1.70
C PHE A 122 -7.15 8.67 2.49
N ASN A 123 -6.29 7.71 2.19
CA ASN A 123 -5.01 7.45 2.87
C ASN A 123 -5.13 7.15 4.38
N ARG A 124 -6.28 6.67 4.87
CA ARG A 124 -6.47 6.23 6.25
C ARG A 124 -6.29 4.72 6.37
N PHE A 125 -6.05 4.22 7.58
CA PHE A 125 -5.88 2.79 7.86
C PHE A 125 -4.65 2.18 7.17
N LEU A 126 -3.54 2.89 7.23
CA LEU A 126 -2.26 2.52 6.64
C LEU A 126 -1.21 2.27 7.72
N ASP A 127 -0.41 1.22 7.55
CA ASP A 127 0.73 0.92 8.39
C ASP A 127 1.71 0.01 7.64
N ARG A 128 2.85 0.54 7.21
CA ARG A 128 3.88 -0.25 6.52
C ARG A 128 4.58 -1.26 7.43
N ALA A 129 4.55 -1.06 8.75
CA ALA A 129 5.13 -2.00 9.71
C ALA A 129 4.43 -3.37 9.71
N LEU A 130 3.18 -3.43 9.24
CA LEU A 130 2.45 -4.68 9.02
C LEU A 130 2.85 -5.39 7.71
N VAL A 131 3.49 -4.68 6.79
CA VAL A 131 3.95 -5.23 5.51
C VAL A 131 5.39 -5.73 5.62
N VAL A 132 6.31 -4.87 6.05
CA VAL A 132 7.74 -5.16 6.19
C VAL A 132 8.27 -4.61 7.51
N PRO A 133 9.37 -5.16 8.05
CA PRO A 133 10.01 -4.59 9.23
C PRO A 133 10.38 -3.13 9.02
N THR A 134 10.03 -2.28 9.98
CA THR A 134 10.31 -0.84 9.97
C THR A 134 11.13 -0.43 11.18
N LEU A 135 11.82 0.70 11.06
CA LEU A 135 12.61 1.25 12.14
C LEU A 135 11.69 1.69 13.31
N GLY A 136 11.96 1.19 14.51
CA GLY A 136 11.23 1.56 15.73
C GLY A 136 10.00 0.71 16.05
N GLN A 137 9.68 -0.28 15.21
CA GLN A 137 8.59 -1.24 15.46
C GLN A 137 9.12 -2.65 15.69
N ASP A 138 8.31 -3.50 16.32
CA ASP A 138 8.63 -4.92 16.48
C ASP A 138 8.60 -5.60 15.10
N PRO A 139 9.71 -6.18 14.62
CA PRO A 139 9.77 -6.80 13.30
C PRO A 139 8.81 -7.99 13.14
N ARG A 140 8.33 -8.58 14.24
CA ARG A 140 7.34 -9.67 14.22
C ARG A 140 5.93 -9.22 13.79
N LEU A 141 5.67 -7.92 13.71
CA LEU A 141 4.43 -7.37 13.18
C LEU A 141 4.34 -7.53 11.66
N ALA A 142 5.48 -7.57 10.99
CA ALA A 142 5.56 -7.63 9.55
C ALA A 142 5.13 -8.99 8.99
N PHE A 143 4.38 -8.96 7.88
CA PHE A 143 3.95 -10.18 7.18
C PHE A 143 5.05 -10.74 6.27
N PHE A 144 5.86 -9.87 5.66
CA PHE A 144 7.01 -10.25 4.85
C PHE A 144 8.30 -10.04 5.65
N ASP A 145 9.29 -10.89 5.40
CA ASP A 145 10.65 -10.67 5.91
C ASP A 145 11.27 -9.40 5.30
N ALA A 146 12.35 -8.94 5.91
CA ALA A 146 13.15 -7.86 5.32
C ALA A 146 13.64 -8.27 3.93
N PRO A 147 13.54 -7.38 2.91
CA PRO A 147 13.96 -7.65 1.55
C PRO A 147 15.47 -7.85 1.39
#